data_41074dab97756408d741dc9855286880
#
_entry.id   41074dab97756408d741dc9855286880
#
_cell.length_a   1.000
_cell.length_b   1.000
_cell.length_c   1.000
_cell.angle_alpha   90.00
_cell.angle_beta   90.00
_cell.angle_gamma   90.00
#
_symmetry.space_group_name_H-M   'P 1'
#
loop_
_entity.id
_entity.type
_entity.pdbx_description
1 polymer ?
#
loop_
_entity_poly.entity_id
_entity_poly.type
_entity_poly.pdbx_seq_one_letter_code
_entity_poly.pdbx_strand_id
1 'polypeptide(L)'
;MKGTLLIALLALASPFAHAGGDAGAGAQKSKVCAACHGADFNTPISADIPRLAGQHDDYLVRALSDYKSGARKNPVMGGQAGALSAQDIQDLAAYISGLPGKLKIIPLQRLVR
;
A
#
# COMPACT_ATOMS: atom_id res chain seq x y z
N MET A 1 40.39 -45.18 19.06
CA MET A 1 40.24 -43.92 18.29
C MET A 1 38.78 -43.59 18.26
N LYS A 2 38.34 -42.60 19.07
CA LYS A 2 36.93 -42.16 19.16
C LYS A 2 36.78 -40.94 18.27
N GLY A 3 36.16 -41.12 17.09
CA GLY A 3 35.82 -40.00 16.18
C GLY A 3 34.55 -39.30 16.65
N THR A 4 34.69 -38.09 17.11
CA THR A 4 33.55 -37.22 17.46
C THR A 4 33.01 -36.57 16.19
N LEU A 5 31.83 -36.98 15.76
CA LEU A 5 31.13 -36.40 14.61
C LEU A 5 30.45 -35.08 15.07
N LEU A 6 31.01 -33.95 14.68
CA LEU A 6 30.40 -32.64 14.86
C LEU A 6 29.32 -32.45 13.78
N ILE A 7 28.06 -32.56 14.17
CA ILE A 7 26.94 -32.19 13.31
C ILE A 7 26.79 -30.68 13.40
N ALA A 8 27.22 -29.98 12.36
CA ALA A 8 26.94 -28.54 12.20
C ALA A 8 25.46 -28.34 11.84
N LEU A 9 24.68 -27.84 12.80
CA LEU A 9 23.29 -27.46 12.59
C LEU A 9 23.27 -26.14 11.80
N LEU A 10 23.07 -26.23 10.50
CA LEU A 10 22.86 -25.06 9.65
C LEU A 10 21.45 -24.53 9.94
N ALA A 11 21.36 -23.45 10.73
CA ALA A 11 20.11 -22.72 10.94
C ALA A 11 19.74 -22.01 9.62
N LEU A 12 18.80 -22.56 8.88
CA LEU A 12 18.13 -21.91 7.76
C LEU A 12 17.30 -20.76 8.30
N ALA A 13 17.87 -19.55 8.27
CA ALA A 13 17.09 -18.32 8.47
C ALA A 13 16.14 -18.17 7.27
N SER A 14 14.90 -18.64 7.42
CA SER A 14 13.85 -18.38 6.45
C SER A 14 13.58 -16.88 6.45
N PRO A 15 13.69 -16.17 5.31
CA PRO A 15 13.20 -14.81 5.24
C PRO A 15 11.69 -14.89 5.45
N PHE A 16 11.20 -14.29 6.53
CA PHE A 16 9.77 -14.08 6.74
C PHE A 16 9.27 -13.22 5.57
N ALA A 17 8.65 -13.84 4.58
CA ALA A 17 7.90 -13.13 3.57
C ALA A 17 6.74 -12.45 4.31
N HIS A 18 6.79 -11.13 4.49
CA HIS A 18 5.68 -10.36 4.99
C HIS A 18 4.55 -10.48 3.96
N ALA A 19 3.43 -11.10 4.34
CA ALA A 19 2.23 -11.21 3.50
C ALA A 19 1.52 -9.86 3.28
N GLY A 20 2.06 -8.78 3.83
CA GLY A 20 1.60 -7.39 3.68
C GLY A 20 2.68 -6.48 3.11
N GLY A 21 2.34 -5.21 2.90
CA GLY A 21 3.25 -4.21 2.39
C GLY A 21 4.21 -3.66 3.46
N ASP A 22 5.35 -3.18 3.01
CA ASP A 22 6.32 -2.44 3.81
C ASP A 22 6.02 -0.95 3.73
N ALA A 23 5.57 -0.35 4.84
CA ALA A 23 5.24 1.08 4.91
C ALA A 23 6.46 1.99 4.68
N GLY A 24 7.66 1.56 5.06
CA GLY A 24 8.90 2.29 4.81
C GLY A 24 9.24 2.37 3.32
N ALA A 25 9.14 1.25 2.61
CA ALA A 25 9.27 1.21 1.17
C ALA A 25 8.15 2.00 0.48
N GLY A 26 6.91 1.90 0.99
CA GLY A 26 5.76 2.68 0.53
C GLY A 26 5.98 4.17 0.64
N ALA A 27 6.56 4.66 1.74
CA ALA A 27 6.89 6.07 1.93
C ALA A 27 7.82 6.61 0.83
N GLN A 28 8.82 5.83 0.42
CA GLN A 28 9.72 6.24 -0.66
C GLN A 28 9.01 6.25 -2.02
N LYS A 29 8.20 5.23 -2.31
CA LYS A 29 7.47 5.09 -3.57
C LYS A 29 6.36 6.14 -3.72
N SER A 30 5.75 6.58 -2.62
CA SER A 30 4.62 7.51 -2.60
C SER A 30 4.96 8.95 -2.98
N LYS A 31 6.24 9.32 -3.07
CA LYS A 31 6.66 10.70 -3.35
C LYS A 31 6.09 11.23 -4.67
N VAL A 32 6.00 10.40 -5.69
CA VAL A 32 5.40 10.79 -6.97
C VAL A 32 3.89 10.98 -6.86
N CYS A 33 3.23 10.22 -6.00
CA CYS A 33 1.79 10.30 -5.76
C CYS A 33 1.43 11.60 -5.01
N ALA A 34 2.27 12.03 -4.09
CA ALA A 34 2.11 13.24 -3.29
C ALA A 34 2.01 14.51 -4.15
N ALA A 35 2.59 14.53 -5.34
CA ALA A 35 2.51 15.66 -6.25
C ALA A 35 1.06 16.07 -6.59
N CYS A 36 0.15 15.12 -6.66
CA CYS A 36 -1.27 15.36 -6.93
C CYS A 36 -2.16 15.17 -5.70
N HIS A 37 -1.90 14.13 -4.90
CA HIS A 37 -2.73 13.80 -3.73
C HIS A 37 -2.39 14.63 -2.48
N GLY A 38 -1.36 15.47 -2.55
CA GLY A 38 -0.84 16.27 -1.44
C GLY A 38 0.24 15.54 -0.64
N ALA A 39 1.17 16.29 -0.05
CA ALA A 39 2.27 15.74 0.73
C ALA A 39 1.79 14.96 1.98
N ASP A 40 0.65 15.33 2.50
CA ASP A 40 -0.03 14.67 3.63
C ASP A 40 -1.10 13.65 3.19
N PHE A 41 -1.31 13.47 1.89
CA PHE A 41 -2.40 12.68 1.30
C PHE A 41 -3.81 13.07 1.77
N ASN A 42 -3.95 14.26 2.37
CA ASN A 42 -5.21 14.85 2.82
C ASN A 42 -5.57 16.15 2.09
N THR A 43 -4.60 16.77 1.43
CA THR A 43 -4.75 18.09 0.80
C THR A 43 -4.35 17.98 -0.68
N PRO A 44 -5.21 17.37 -1.53
CA PRO A 44 -4.94 17.26 -2.96
C PRO A 44 -4.92 18.62 -3.63
N ILE A 45 -4.26 18.70 -4.80
CA ILE A 45 -4.11 19.95 -5.56
C ILE A 45 -5.40 20.44 -6.20
N SER A 46 -6.41 19.59 -6.33
CA SER A 46 -7.75 19.95 -6.85
C SER A 46 -8.84 19.08 -6.23
N ALA A 47 -10.10 19.52 -6.37
CA ALA A 47 -11.25 18.86 -5.73
C ALA A 47 -11.62 17.50 -6.35
N ASP A 48 -11.20 17.24 -7.57
CA ASP A 48 -11.43 15.98 -8.30
C ASP A 48 -10.39 14.89 -7.98
N ILE A 49 -9.32 15.27 -7.26
CA ILE A 49 -8.31 14.32 -6.80
C ILE A 49 -8.64 13.89 -5.36
N PRO A 50 -8.76 12.58 -5.09
CA PRO A 50 -9.20 12.12 -3.78
C PRO A 50 -8.12 12.25 -2.70
N ARG A 51 -8.59 12.46 -1.47
CA ARG A 51 -7.79 12.24 -0.26
C ARG A 51 -7.60 10.76 -0.04
N LEU A 52 -6.41 10.35 0.38
CA LEU A 52 -6.06 8.93 0.52
C LEU A 52 -5.61 8.55 1.94
N ALA A 53 -5.08 9.50 2.72
CA ALA A 53 -4.55 9.22 4.06
C ALA A 53 -5.60 8.57 4.96
N GLY A 54 -5.23 7.48 5.62
CA GLY A 54 -6.11 6.74 6.51
C GLY A 54 -7.20 5.93 5.81
N GLN A 55 -7.14 5.79 4.48
CA GLN A 55 -8.02 4.88 3.74
C GLN A 55 -7.65 3.43 4.09
N HIS A 56 -8.60 2.50 3.98
CA HIS A 56 -8.35 1.08 4.19
C HIS A 56 -7.31 0.55 3.21
N ASP A 57 -6.36 -0.23 3.69
CA ASP A 57 -5.26 -0.78 2.90
C ASP A 57 -5.76 -1.71 1.79
N ASP A 58 -6.69 -2.59 2.08
CA ASP A 58 -7.32 -3.49 1.11
C ASP A 58 -8.05 -2.73 0.00
N TYR A 59 -8.72 -1.62 0.34
CA TYR A 59 -9.32 -0.74 -0.66
C TYR A 59 -8.27 -0.08 -1.55
N LEU A 60 -7.15 0.40 -0.99
CA LEU A 60 -6.06 0.99 -1.76
C LEU A 60 -5.41 -0.02 -2.69
N VAL A 61 -5.16 -1.25 -2.20
CA VAL A 61 -4.65 -2.36 -3.02
C VAL A 61 -5.59 -2.63 -4.18
N ARG A 62 -6.88 -2.73 -3.91
CA ARG A 62 -7.89 -2.99 -4.95
C ARG A 62 -7.95 -1.87 -5.97
N ALA A 63 -8.02 -0.62 -5.52
CA ALA A 63 -8.11 0.53 -6.42
C ALA A 63 -6.89 0.66 -7.34
N LEU A 64 -5.67 0.51 -6.81
CA LEU A 64 -4.44 0.55 -7.61
C LEU A 64 -4.36 -0.62 -8.59
N SER A 65 -4.75 -1.82 -8.16
CA SER A 65 -4.80 -3.00 -9.03
C SER A 65 -5.81 -2.84 -10.16
N ASP A 66 -6.97 -2.26 -9.87
CA ASP A 66 -8.01 -2.02 -10.87
C ASP A 66 -7.58 -0.94 -11.89
N TYR A 67 -6.87 0.11 -11.45
CA TYR A 67 -6.28 1.08 -12.37
C TYR A 67 -5.18 0.45 -13.23
N LYS A 68 -4.33 -0.40 -12.64
CA LYS A 68 -3.26 -1.10 -13.34
C LYS A 68 -3.81 -2.04 -14.43
N SER A 69 -4.86 -2.77 -14.14
CA SER A 69 -5.49 -3.71 -15.07
C SER A 69 -6.41 -3.03 -16.10
N GLY A 70 -6.80 -1.78 -15.87
CA GLY A 70 -7.79 -1.06 -16.66
C GLY A 70 -9.25 -1.38 -16.30
N ALA A 71 -9.49 -2.17 -15.24
CA ALA A 71 -10.83 -2.41 -14.70
C ALA A 71 -11.48 -1.13 -14.18
N ARG A 72 -10.66 -0.25 -13.57
CA ARG A 72 -11.04 1.12 -13.22
C ARG A 72 -10.36 2.09 -14.19
N LYS A 73 -11.14 2.95 -14.84
CA LYS A 73 -10.66 3.81 -15.91
C LYS A 73 -10.39 5.22 -15.42
N ASN A 74 -9.13 5.63 -15.52
CA ASN A 74 -8.67 7.00 -15.40
C ASN A 74 -7.31 7.07 -16.09
N PRO A 75 -7.12 7.91 -17.12
CA PRO A 75 -5.88 7.93 -17.90
C PRO A 75 -4.64 8.26 -17.06
N VAL A 76 -4.78 9.17 -16.08
CA VAL A 76 -3.67 9.57 -15.21
C VAL A 76 -3.32 8.43 -14.24
N MET A 77 -4.31 7.92 -13.51
CA MET A 77 -4.08 6.85 -12.55
C MET A 77 -3.71 5.53 -13.21
N GLY A 78 -4.26 5.23 -14.39
CA GLY A 78 -3.85 4.07 -15.18
C GLY A 78 -2.37 4.14 -15.57
N GLY A 79 -1.88 5.30 -15.95
CA GLY A 79 -0.46 5.53 -16.24
C GLY A 79 0.42 5.37 -15.00
N GLN A 80 0.00 5.93 -13.87
CA GLN A 80 0.75 5.83 -12.60
C GLN A 80 0.77 4.38 -12.06
N ALA A 81 -0.38 3.74 -11.99
CA ALA A 81 -0.51 2.37 -11.47
C ALA A 81 0.09 1.32 -12.40
N GLY A 82 0.10 1.58 -13.72
CA GLY A 82 0.65 0.66 -14.72
C GLY A 82 2.12 0.32 -14.50
N ALA A 83 2.90 1.25 -13.95
CA ALA A 83 4.31 1.07 -13.67
C ALA A 83 4.60 0.33 -12.34
N LEU A 84 3.59 0.12 -11.50
CA LEU A 84 3.76 -0.50 -10.19
C LEU A 84 3.79 -2.03 -10.28
N SER A 85 4.66 -2.67 -9.50
CA SER A 85 4.57 -4.10 -9.23
C SER A 85 3.46 -4.39 -8.22
N ALA A 86 3.10 -5.67 -8.06
CA ALA A 86 2.15 -6.07 -7.02
C ALA A 86 2.68 -5.72 -5.61
N GLN A 87 3.99 -5.85 -5.37
CA GLN A 87 4.60 -5.48 -4.10
C GLN A 87 4.59 -3.96 -3.88
N ASP A 88 4.83 -3.17 -4.92
CA ASP A 88 4.74 -1.71 -4.84
C ASP A 88 3.35 -1.26 -4.40
N ILE A 89 2.31 -1.90 -4.92
CA ILE A 89 0.92 -1.63 -4.55
C ILE A 89 0.67 -1.94 -3.06
N GLN A 90 1.18 -3.07 -2.57
CA GLN A 90 1.08 -3.44 -1.16
C GLN A 90 1.81 -2.44 -0.25
N ASP A 91 3.03 -2.05 -0.62
CA ASP A 91 3.85 -1.12 0.14
C ASP A 91 3.20 0.27 0.22
N LEU A 92 2.71 0.78 -0.90
CA LEU A 92 1.98 2.05 -0.97
C LEU A 92 0.72 2.03 -0.11
N ALA A 93 -0.05 0.94 -0.18
CA ALA A 93 -1.26 0.78 0.61
C ALA A 93 -0.95 0.76 2.11
N ALA A 94 0.07 0.01 2.54
CA ALA A 94 0.50 -0.04 3.94
C ALA A 94 0.93 1.34 4.46
N TYR A 95 1.67 2.12 3.67
CA TYR A 95 2.09 3.45 4.06
C TYR A 95 0.92 4.43 4.16
N ILE A 96 0.13 4.55 3.10
CA ILE A 96 -0.94 5.55 2.99
C ILE A 96 -2.08 5.28 3.98
N SER A 97 -2.43 4.01 4.20
CA SER A 97 -3.45 3.62 5.18
C SER A 97 -3.06 3.98 6.61
N GLY A 98 -1.76 3.93 6.93
CA GLY A 98 -1.23 4.28 8.24
C GLY A 98 -1.12 5.78 8.51
N LEU A 99 -1.29 6.63 7.51
CA LEU A 99 -1.24 8.09 7.70
C LEU A 99 -2.49 8.61 8.42
N PRO A 100 -2.36 9.68 9.24
CA PRO A 100 -3.51 10.32 9.86
C PRO A 100 -4.47 10.87 8.80
N GLY A 101 -5.66 10.29 8.70
CA GLY A 101 -6.64 10.61 7.67
C GLY A 101 -7.73 11.55 8.14
N LYS A 102 -8.23 12.38 7.21
CA LYS A 102 -9.43 13.20 7.39
C LYS A 102 -10.69 12.51 6.84
N LEU A 103 -10.56 11.30 6.32
CA LEU A 103 -11.68 10.49 5.87
C LEU A 103 -12.51 10.05 7.09
N LYS A 104 -13.83 10.19 6.99
CA LYS A 104 -14.76 9.78 8.05
C LYS A 104 -15.44 8.49 7.64
N ILE A 105 -15.34 7.47 8.49
CA ILE A 105 -16.14 6.26 8.35
C ILE A 105 -17.54 6.59 8.87
N ILE A 106 -18.56 6.40 8.04
CA ILE A 106 -19.95 6.53 8.46
C ILE A 106 -20.32 5.22 9.16
N PRO A 107 -20.65 5.22 10.48
CA PRO A 107 -21.06 4.01 11.17
C PRO A 107 -22.29 3.40 10.50
N LEU A 108 -22.28 2.06 10.34
CA LEU A 108 -23.34 1.31 9.65
C LEU A 108 -24.75 1.60 10.20
N GLN A 109 -24.83 1.92 11.50
CA GLN A 109 -26.08 2.27 12.20
C GLN A 109 -26.76 3.54 11.64
N ARG A 110 -26.07 4.39 10.90
CA ARG A 110 -26.67 5.56 10.23
C ARG A 110 -27.25 5.25 8.85
N LEU A 111 -26.93 4.09 8.30
CA LEU A 111 -27.39 3.68 6.97
C LEU A 111 -28.69 2.86 7.01
N VAL A 112 -29.11 2.42 8.20
CA VAL A 112 -30.32 1.63 8.43
C VAL A 112 -31.36 2.56 9.11
N ARG A 113 -32.02 3.36 8.33
CA ARG A 113 -33.28 4.05 8.69
C ARG A 113 -34.33 3.77 7.65
#